data_806d5522512ff1c56f7257d28659d403
#
_entry.id   806d5522512ff1c56f7257d28659d403
#
_cell.length_a   1.000
_cell.length_b   1.000
_cell.length_c   1.000
_cell.angle_alpha   90.00
_cell.angle_beta   90.00
_cell.angle_gamma   90.00
#
_symmetry.space_group_name_H-M   'P 1'
#
loop_
_entity.id
_entity.type
_entity.pdbx_description
1 polymer ?
#
loop_
_entity_poly.entity_id
_entity_poly.type
_entity_poly.pdbx_seq_one_letter_code
_entity_poly.pdbx_strand_id
1 'polypeptide(L)'
;LFYVFFEAMLIPVYFMIGRYGGPQRSYAAVKFLIYSLVGGLFMLASLIGLYVVSAQITGTGTFDFTTLVGLDIDPDVQKLLFLGFFFAFAIKAPLWPFHTWLPDAAGQAQPGTSVLLIGVLDKVGTFGMIRYCLEIFPAASIFYAPAVISIAVIGIFYGAFVALKQTDLRRLFAYSSISHFGFIALGIFVFTSAGHTGSMVYMVAHG
;
A
#
# COMPACT_ATOMS: atom_id res chain seq x y z
N LEU A 1 -8.77 -6.46 -13.40
CA LEU A 1 -9.12 -5.05 -13.58
C LEU A 1 -8.41 -4.14 -12.55
N PHE A 2 -8.49 -4.44 -11.25
CA PHE A 2 -7.85 -3.65 -10.19
C PHE A 2 -6.35 -3.42 -10.45
N TYR A 3 -5.58 -4.46 -10.77
CA TYR A 3 -4.15 -4.37 -11.06
C TYR A 3 -3.85 -3.38 -12.20
N VAL A 4 -4.62 -3.45 -13.29
CA VAL A 4 -4.41 -2.57 -14.46
C VAL A 4 -4.56 -1.10 -14.06
N PHE A 5 -5.60 -0.74 -13.30
CA PHE A 5 -5.78 0.64 -12.84
C PHE A 5 -4.79 1.04 -11.75
N PHE A 6 -4.40 0.09 -10.89
CA PHE A 6 -3.38 0.31 -9.86
C PHE A 6 -2.03 0.72 -10.47
N GLU A 7 -1.65 0.11 -11.61
CA GLU A 7 -0.44 0.48 -12.34
C GLU A 7 -0.66 1.70 -13.26
N ALA A 8 -1.81 1.78 -13.95
CA ALA A 8 -2.06 2.86 -14.89
C ALA A 8 -2.05 4.25 -14.24
N MET A 9 -2.47 4.36 -12.95
CA MET A 9 -2.44 5.64 -12.23
C MET A 9 -1.02 6.17 -11.97
N LEU A 10 0.02 5.35 -12.10
CA LEU A 10 1.41 5.78 -11.95
C LEU A 10 1.81 6.78 -13.03
N ILE A 11 1.32 6.57 -14.26
CA ILE A 11 1.69 7.38 -15.43
C ILE A 11 1.33 8.86 -15.24
N PRO A 12 0.05 9.23 -14.98
CA PRO A 12 -0.30 10.62 -14.77
C PRO A 12 0.41 11.23 -13.56
N VAL A 13 0.55 10.49 -12.45
CA VAL A 13 1.21 11.00 -11.25
C VAL A 13 2.70 11.25 -11.49
N TYR A 14 3.38 10.34 -12.20
CA TYR A 14 4.76 10.53 -12.61
C TYR A 14 4.96 11.85 -13.38
N PHE A 15 4.08 12.14 -14.35
CA PHE A 15 4.14 13.39 -15.11
C PHE A 15 3.76 14.60 -14.27
N MET A 16 2.78 14.49 -13.37
CA MET A 16 2.40 15.58 -12.47
C MET A 16 3.55 15.98 -11.55
N ILE A 17 4.32 15.02 -11.03
CA ILE A 17 5.51 15.30 -10.22
C ILE A 17 6.66 15.77 -11.11
N GLY A 18 6.99 15.03 -12.18
CA GLY A 18 8.20 15.23 -12.99
C GLY A 18 8.15 16.46 -13.89
N ARG A 19 6.96 16.86 -14.36
CA ARG A 19 6.80 18.03 -15.25
C ARG A 19 6.58 19.33 -14.50
N TYR A 20 5.76 19.28 -13.45
CA TYR A 20 5.27 20.47 -12.75
C TYR A 20 5.84 20.66 -11.35
N GLY A 21 6.68 19.74 -10.89
CA GLY A 21 7.29 19.77 -9.56
C GLY A 21 8.43 20.76 -9.40
N GLY A 22 9.00 20.78 -8.18
CA GLY A 22 10.09 21.66 -7.76
C GLY A 22 11.46 21.32 -8.37
N PRO A 23 12.55 21.86 -7.80
CA PRO A 23 13.90 21.70 -8.36
C PRO A 23 14.38 20.25 -8.51
N GLN A 24 14.01 19.38 -7.57
CA GLN A 24 14.40 17.96 -7.58
C GLN A 24 13.30 17.03 -8.12
N ARG A 25 12.36 17.56 -8.92
CA ARG A 25 11.20 16.84 -9.44
C ARG A 25 11.54 15.55 -10.19
N SER A 26 12.60 15.55 -10.98
CA SER A 26 13.00 14.37 -11.77
C SER A 26 13.40 13.22 -10.86
N TYR A 27 14.22 13.48 -9.84
CA TYR A 27 14.59 12.47 -8.86
C TYR A 27 13.38 11.94 -8.10
N ALA A 28 12.51 12.82 -7.62
CA ALA A 28 11.31 12.45 -6.88
C ALA A 28 10.33 11.61 -7.73
N ALA A 29 10.11 12.00 -9.00
CA ALA A 29 9.25 11.28 -9.92
C ALA A 29 9.80 9.88 -10.25
N VAL A 30 11.10 9.77 -10.55
CA VAL A 30 11.74 8.48 -10.84
C VAL A 30 11.73 7.57 -9.61
N LYS A 31 12.02 8.10 -8.43
CA LYS A 31 11.97 7.36 -7.17
C LYS A 31 10.57 6.82 -6.90
N PHE A 32 9.53 7.65 -7.02
CA PHE A 32 8.13 7.24 -6.93
C PHE A 32 7.80 6.11 -7.91
N LEU A 33 8.21 6.27 -9.18
CA LEU A 33 7.93 5.29 -10.23
C LEU A 33 8.61 3.95 -9.94
N ILE A 34 9.91 3.95 -9.59
CA ILE A 34 10.66 2.70 -9.31
C ILE A 34 10.07 1.96 -8.12
N TYR A 35 9.79 2.66 -7.01
CA TYR A 35 9.17 2.02 -5.85
C TYR A 35 7.83 1.37 -6.21
N SER A 36 6.97 2.12 -6.89
CA SER A 36 5.64 1.63 -7.27
C SER A 36 5.70 0.48 -8.27
N LEU A 37 6.56 0.55 -9.29
CA LEU A 37 6.73 -0.53 -10.27
C LEU A 37 7.27 -1.81 -9.64
N VAL A 38 8.27 -1.70 -8.76
CA VAL A 38 8.81 -2.87 -8.06
C VAL A 38 7.69 -3.55 -7.24
N GLY A 39 6.91 -2.76 -6.49
CA GLY A 39 5.75 -3.29 -5.78
C GLY A 39 4.74 -3.98 -6.70
N GLY A 40 4.41 -3.31 -7.81
CA GLY A 40 3.48 -3.84 -8.81
C GLY A 40 3.94 -5.13 -9.47
N LEU A 41 5.25 -5.27 -9.74
CA LEU A 41 5.81 -6.52 -10.29
C LEU A 41 5.67 -7.69 -9.30
N PHE A 42 5.89 -7.48 -8.00
CA PHE A 42 5.64 -8.50 -6.99
C PHE A 42 4.16 -8.89 -6.92
N MET A 43 3.25 -7.91 -6.98
CA MET A 43 1.82 -8.17 -7.02
C MET A 43 1.42 -8.91 -8.31
N LEU A 44 2.00 -8.57 -9.46
CA LEU A 44 1.76 -9.28 -10.72
C LEU A 44 2.19 -10.75 -10.64
N ALA A 45 3.37 -11.01 -10.11
CA ALA A 45 3.85 -12.38 -9.93
C ALA A 45 2.90 -13.19 -9.03
N SER A 46 2.44 -12.60 -7.92
CA SER A 46 1.46 -13.24 -7.04
C SER A 46 0.09 -13.40 -7.68
N LEU A 47 -0.34 -12.44 -8.51
CA LEU A 47 -1.60 -12.52 -9.24
C LEU A 47 -1.58 -13.67 -10.28
N ILE A 48 -0.46 -13.83 -10.99
CA ILE A 48 -0.25 -14.96 -11.90
C ILE A 48 -0.23 -16.29 -11.11
N GLY A 49 0.48 -16.32 -9.98
CA GLY A 49 0.48 -17.47 -9.09
C GLY A 49 -0.93 -17.85 -8.61
N LEU A 50 -1.72 -16.86 -8.22
CA LEU A 50 -3.12 -17.06 -7.81
C LEU A 50 -3.97 -17.62 -8.95
N TYR A 51 -3.77 -17.16 -10.18
CA TYR A 51 -4.45 -17.70 -11.37
C TYR A 51 -4.09 -19.18 -11.60
N VAL A 52 -2.81 -19.54 -11.48
CA VAL A 52 -2.36 -20.92 -11.64
C VAL A 52 -2.96 -21.83 -10.55
N VAL A 53 -2.94 -21.37 -9.30
CA VAL A 53 -3.53 -22.10 -8.16
C VAL A 53 -5.04 -22.29 -8.36
N SER A 54 -5.75 -21.24 -8.80
CA SER A 54 -7.17 -21.35 -9.10
C SER A 54 -7.45 -22.40 -10.20
N ALA A 55 -6.60 -22.44 -11.24
CA ALA A 55 -6.71 -23.45 -12.31
C ALA A 55 -6.47 -24.88 -11.81
N GLN A 56 -5.56 -25.06 -10.88
CA GLN A 56 -5.29 -26.38 -10.27
C GLN A 56 -6.45 -26.87 -9.41
N ILE A 57 -7.13 -25.97 -8.69
CA ILE A 57 -8.20 -26.33 -7.78
C ILE A 57 -9.54 -26.49 -8.52
N THR A 58 -9.87 -25.58 -9.44
CA THR A 58 -11.19 -25.54 -10.10
C THR A 58 -11.20 -26.14 -11.51
N GLY A 59 -10.02 -26.49 -12.05
CA GLY A 59 -9.88 -26.96 -13.43
C GLY A 59 -9.82 -25.83 -14.48
N THR A 60 -10.17 -24.60 -14.12
CA THR A 60 -10.12 -23.41 -15.00
C THR A 60 -9.60 -22.21 -14.23
N GLY A 61 -8.56 -21.54 -14.77
CA GLY A 61 -8.02 -20.33 -14.13
C GLY A 61 -9.03 -19.19 -14.13
N THR A 62 -9.13 -18.48 -13.00
CA THR A 62 -10.06 -17.35 -12.86
C THR A 62 -9.42 -16.18 -12.14
N PHE A 63 -9.89 -14.97 -12.47
CA PHE A 63 -9.64 -13.74 -11.73
C PHE A 63 -10.91 -13.20 -11.06
N ASP A 64 -11.97 -13.99 -11.03
CA ASP A 64 -13.19 -13.60 -10.34
C ASP A 64 -12.95 -13.59 -8.83
N PHE A 65 -13.18 -12.43 -8.21
CA PHE A 65 -12.90 -12.18 -6.80
C PHE A 65 -13.71 -13.09 -5.87
N THR A 66 -14.99 -13.28 -6.18
CA THR A 66 -15.88 -14.11 -5.36
C THR A 66 -15.45 -15.56 -5.36
N THR A 67 -15.02 -16.06 -6.50
CA THR A 67 -14.46 -17.41 -6.63
C THR A 67 -13.14 -17.54 -5.88
N LEU A 68 -12.23 -16.55 -6.01
CA LEU A 68 -10.92 -16.59 -5.36
C LEU A 68 -11.00 -16.58 -3.82
N VAL A 69 -11.94 -15.82 -3.24
CA VAL A 69 -12.18 -15.80 -1.78
C VAL A 69 -12.68 -17.16 -1.25
N GLY A 70 -13.40 -17.91 -2.08
CA GLY A 70 -13.93 -19.22 -1.71
C GLY A 70 -12.97 -20.40 -1.92
N LEU A 71 -11.75 -20.18 -2.44
CA LEU A 71 -10.78 -21.23 -2.69
C LEU A 71 -10.10 -21.72 -1.41
N ASP A 72 -10.01 -23.03 -1.25
CA ASP A 72 -9.20 -23.65 -0.21
C ASP A 72 -7.73 -23.75 -0.69
N ILE A 73 -6.99 -22.66 -0.53
CA ILE A 73 -5.59 -22.56 -0.91
C ILE A 73 -4.71 -23.05 0.23
N ASP A 74 -3.72 -23.89 -0.09
CA ASP A 74 -2.73 -24.36 0.87
C ASP A 74 -2.10 -23.17 1.66
N PRO A 75 -2.00 -23.26 3.00
CA PRO A 75 -1.50 -22.16 3.83
C PRO A 75 -0.10 -21.66 3.47
N ASP A 76 0.79 -22.54 3.00
CA ASP A 76 2.15 -22.11 2.64
C ASP A 76 2.15 -21.39 1.28
N VAL A 77 1.29 -21.78 0.36
CA VAL A 77 1.05 -21.05 -0.89
C VAL A 77 0.40 -19.70 -0.61
N GLN A 78 -0.58 -19.65 0.31
CA GLN A 78 -1.17 -18.37 0.74
C GLN A 78 -0.12 -17.40 1.29
N LYS A 79 0.81 -17.88 2.11
CA LYS A 79 1.90 -17.05 2.67
C LYS A 79 2.76 -16.42 1.58
N LEU A 80 3.12 -17.20 0.56
CA LEU A 80 3.94 -16.72 -0.54
C LEU A 80 3.21 -15.67 -1.39
N LEU A 81 1.95 -15.95 -1.77
CA LEU A 81 1.14 -15.06 -2.59
C LEU A 81 0.78 -13.77 -1.83
N PHE A 82 0.48 -13.88 -0.53
CA PHE A 82 0.24 -12.73 0.35
C PHE A 82 1.40 -11.74 0.33
N LEU A 83 2.64 -12.21 0.42
CA LEU A 83 3.81 -11.33 0.45
C LEU A 83 3.89 -10.42 -0.76
N GLY A 84 3.58 -10.90 -1.96
CA GLY A 84 3.64 -10.06 -3.16
C GLY A 84 2.52 -9.01 -3.18
N PHE A 85 1.31 -9.35 -2.76
CA PHE A 85 0.22 -8.38 -2.61
C PHE A 85 0.53 -7.38 -1.50
N PHE A 86 0.92 -7.87 -0.33
CA PHE A 86 1.22 -7.02 0.82
C PHE A 86 2.38 -6.06 0.54
N PHE A 87 3.44 -6.51 -0.12
CA PHE A 87 4.59 -5.68 -0.47
C PHE A 87 4.19 -4.50 -1.38
N ALA A 88 3.38 -4.77 -2.40
CA ALA A 88 2.86 -3.72 -3.28
C ALA A 88 2.01 -2.69 -2.50
N PHE A 89 1.14 -3.17 -1.63
CA PHE A 89 0.28 -2.31 -0.83
C PHE A 89 1.05 -1.56 0.27
N ALA A 90 2.08 -2.17 0.86
CA ALA A 90 2.95 -1.54 1.85
C ALA A 90 3.82 -0.42 1.25
N ILE A 91 4.22 -0.56 -0.02
CA ILE A 91 4.86 0.53 -0.75
C ILE A 91 3.86 1.65 -1.03
N LYS A 92 2.66 1.31 -1.49
CA LYS A 92 1.64 2.29 -1.87
C LYS A 92 1.09 3.04 -0.65
N ALA A 93 0.78 2.32 0.42
CA ALA A 93 0.34 2.87 1.71
C ALA A 93 1.54 3.16 2.62
N PRO A 94 2.49 3.95 2.24
CA PRO A 94 3.88 4.15 2.61
C PRO A 94 4.26 3.65 4.01
N LEU A 95 4.20 2.33 4.23
CA LEU A 95 4.58 1.73 5.50
C LEU A 95 6.11 1.72 5.67
N TRP A 96 6.58 1.87 6.89
CA TRP A 96 7.98 1.66 7.18
C TRP A 96 8.37 0.20 6.88
N PRO A 97 9.52 -0.09 6.21
CA PRO A 97 10.56 0.80 5.72
C PRO A 97 10.35 1.29 4.27
N PHE A 98 9.23 1.00 3.60
CA PHE A 98 8.99 1.25 2.17
C PHE A 98 8.47 2.68 1.84
N HIS A 99 8.50 3.58 2.81
CA HIS A 99 7.87 4.91 2.79
C HIS A 99 8.72 6.01 2.14
N THR A 100 10.02 5.78 1.87
CA THR A 100 10.98 6.87 1.61
C THR A 100 10.73 7.64 0.31
N TRP A 101 9.90 7.13 -0.57
CA TRP A 101 9.49 7.81 -1.79
C TRP A 101 8.48 8.94 -1.54
N LEU A 102 7.60 8.80 -0.53
CA LEU A 102 6.50 9.75 -0.28
C LEU A 102 6.98 11.14 0.12
N PRO A 103 7.91 11.34 1.09
CA PRO A 103 8.39 12.67 1.46
C PRO A 103 9.09 13.39 0.31
N ASP A 104 9.77 12.68 -0.57
CA ASP A 104 10.43 13.27 -1.73
C ASP A 104 9.40 13.62 -2.81
N ALA A 105 8.45 12.73 -3.10
CA ALA A 105 7.39 12.99 -4.07
C ALA A 105 6.48 14.14 -3.63
N ALA A 106 5.96 14.11 -2.41
CA ALA A 106 5.09 15.15 -1.87
C ALA A 106 5.81 16.50 -1.69
N GLY A 107 7.08 16.48 -1.28
CA GLY A 107 7.90 17.69 -1.13
C GLY A 107 8.16 18.40 -2.45
N GLN A 108 8.28 17.67 -3.56
CA GLN A 108 8.53 18.24 -4.88
C GLN A 108 7.26 18.49 -5.69
N ALA A 109 6.17 17.77 -5.44
CA ALA A 109 4.91 17.92 -6.15
C ALA A 109 4.27 19.30 -5.92
N GLN A 110 3.45 19.76 -6.86
CA GLN A 110 2.57 20.90 -6.63
C GLN A 110 1.55 20.60 -5.52
N PRO A 111 1.04 21.60 -4.78
CA PRO A 111 0.12 21.38 -3.66
C PRO A 111 -1.08 20.49 -4.00
N GLY A 112 -1.75 20.72 -5.13
CA GLY A 112 -2.88 19.90 -5.56
C GLY A 112 -2.48 18.45 -5.88
N THR A 113 -1.29 18.23 -6.44
CA THR A 113 -0.75 16.88 -6.68
C THR A 113 -0.40 16.19 -5.36
N SER A 114 0.17 16.92 -4.39
CA SER A 114 0.47 16.37 -3.07
C SER A 114 -0.79 15.95 -2.32
N VAL A 115 -1.85 16.76 -2.39
CA VAL A 115 -3.16 16.42 -1.79
C VAL A 115 -3.75 15.18 -2.44
N LEU A 116 -3.73 15.08 -3.78
CA LEU A 116 -4.22 13.89 -4.50
C LEU A 116 -3.42 12.64 -4.11
N LEU A 117 -2.10 12.77 -4.00
CA LEU A 117 -1.19 11.68 -3.67
C LEU A 117 -1.49 11.15 -2.26
N ILE A 118 -1.46 12.02 -1.25
CA ILE A 118 -1.65 11.67 0.15
C ILE A 118 -3.11 11.36 0.46
N GLY A 119 -4.05 12.16 -0.08
CA GLY A 119 -5.46 12.08 0.23
C GLY A 119 -6.18 10.90 -0.42
N VAL A 120 -5.77 10.47 -1.62
CA VAL A 120 -6.48 9.45 -2.40
C VAL A 120 -5.61 8.26 -2.76
N LEU A 121 -4.46 8.51 -3.42
CA LEU A 121 -3.69 7.43 -4.04
C LEU A 121 -3.07 6.47 -3.02
N ASP A 122 -2.58 6.97 -1.90
CA ASP A 122 -2.00 6.14 -0.85
C ASP A 122 -3.03 5.19 -0.21
N LYS A 123 -4.31 5.60 -0.19
CA LYS A 123 -5.40 4.78 0.37
C LYS A 123 -5.79 3.58 -0.49
N VAL A 124 -5.40 3.57 -1.76
CA VAL A 124 -5.55 2.37 -2.59
C VAL A 124 -4.74 1.21 -2.03
N GLY A 125 -3.58 1.49 -1.40
CA GLY A 125 -2.79 0.48 -0.70
C GLY A 125 -3.51 -0.11 0.50
N THR A 126 -4.05 0.72 1.39
CA THR A 126 -4.81 0.25 2.58
C THR A 126 -6.12 -0.44 2.18
N PHE A 127 -6.83 0.06 1.17
CA PHE A 127 -7.98 -0.63 0.59
C PHE A 127 -7.59 -2.02 0.07
N GLY A 128 -6.44 -2.12 -0.63
CA GLY A 128 -5.93 -3.38 -1.13
C GLY A 128 -5.60 -4.39 -0.01
N MET A 129 -5.06 -3.91 1.12
CA MET A 129 -4.83 -4.76 2.28
C MET A 129 -6.14 -5.35 2.81
N ILE A 130 -7.18 -4.53 2.99
CA ILE A 130 -8.49 -4.99 3.49
C ILE A 130 -9.13 -5.96 2.48
N ARG A 131 -9.23 -5.54 1.22
CA ARG A 131 -10.02 -6.26 0.21
C ARG A 131 -9.35 -7.51 -0.35
N TYR A 132 -8.01 -7.49 -0.50
CA TYR A 132 -7.30 -8.60 -1.13
C TYR A 132 -6.48 -9.41 -0.13
N CYS A 133 -5.70 -8.77 0.76
CA CYS A 133 -4.89 -9.51 1.71
C CYS A 133 -5.73 -10.26 2.74
N LEU A 134 -6.72 -9.61 3.36
CA LEU A 134 -7.52 -10.24 4.41
C LEU A 134 -8.53 -11.24 3.87
N GLU A 135 -9.17 -10.94 2.72
CA GLU A 135 -10.26 -11.78 2.22
C GLU A 135 -9.77 -12.97 1.41
N ILE A 136 -8.72 -12.83 0.58
CA ILE A 136 -8.19 -13.93 -0.25
C ILE A 136 -7.20 -14.80 0.54
N PHE A 137 -6.42 -14.19 1.46
CA PHE A 137 -5.35 -14.87 2.18
C PHE A 137 -5.52 -14.78 3.71
N PRO A 138 -6.64 -15.28 4.28
CA PRO A 138 -6.91 -15.12 5.71
C PRO A 138 -5.86 -15.81 6.61
N ALA A 139 -5.44 -17.03 6.26
CA ALA A 139 -4.44 -17.77 7.03
C ALA A 139 -3.07 -17.06 7.01
N ALA A 140 -2.64 -16.55 5.86
CA ALA A 140 -1.40 -15.78 5.74
C ALA A 140 -1.49 -14.44 6.48
N SER A 141 -2.63 -13.77 6.43
CA SER A 141 -2.86 -12.50 7.13
C SER A 141 -2.73 -12.65 8.64
N ILE A 142 -3.29 -13.71 9.21
CA ILE A 142 -3.14 -14.03 10.64
C ILE A 142 -1.67 -14.37 10.96
N PHE A 143 -1.01 -15.16 10.13
CA PHE A 143 0.39 -15.55 10.32
C PHE A 143 1.33 -14.35 10.34
N TYR A 144 1.16 -13.41 9.40
CA TYR A 144 2.01 -12.22 9.28
C TYR A 144 1.55 -11.04 10.14
N ALA A 145 0.39 -11.10 10.81
CA ALA A 145 -0.13 -10.01 11.63
C ALA A 145 0.88 -9.48 12.66
N PRO A 146 1.60 -10.31 13.45
CA PRO A 146 2.58 -9.80 14.41
C PRO A 146 3.69 -8.98 13.74
N ALA A 147 4.17 -9.42 12.57
CA ALA A 147 5.19 -8.71 11.82
C ALA A 147 4.66 -7.38 11.27
N VAL A 148 3.47 -7.38 10.68
CA VAL A 148 2.84 -6.17 10.14
C VAL A 148 2.53 -5.17 11.26
N ILE A 149 2.02 -5.61 12.40
CA ILE A 149 1.76 -4.78 13.57
C ILE A 149 3.07 -4.16 14.07
N SER A 150 4.16 -4.93 14.14
CA SER A 150 5.46 -4.42 14.55
C SER A 150 5.98 -3.33 13.60
N ILE A 151 5.89 -3.56 12.28
CA ILE A 151 6.24 -2.59 11.24
C ILE A 151 5.38 -1.32 11.36
N ALA A 152 4.08 -1.48 11.59
CA ALA A 152 3.14 -0.39 11.76
C ALA A 152 3.48 0.48 12.98
N VAL A 153 3.75 -0.14 14.12
CA VAL A 153 4.15 0.56 15.37
C VAL A 153 5.47 1.30 15.18
N ILE A 154 6.48 0.67 14.56
CA ILE A 154 7.74 1.35 14.22
C ILE A 154 7.47 2.56 13.32
N GLY A 155 6.62 2.39 12.30
CA GLY A 155 6.22 3.47 11.39
C GLY A 155 5.54 4.65 12.08
N ILE A 156 4.68 4.39 13.07
CA ILE A 156 4.04 5.42 13.89
C ILE A 156 5.07 6.31 14.58
N PHE A 157 5.97 5.70 15.35
CA PHE A 157 6.98 6.46 16.10
C PHE A 157 8.01 7.10 15.17
N TYR A 158 8.50 6.37 14.17
CA TYR A 158 9.44 6.88 13.20
C TYR A 158 8.89 8.10 12.45
N GLY A 159 7.67 7.98 11.89
CA GLY A 159 7.03 9.07 11.16
C GLY A 159 6.83 10.31 12.04
N ALA A 160 6.34 10.14 13.28
CA ALA A 160 6.14 11.22 14.21
C ALA A 160 7.44 11.93 14.60
N PHE A 161 8.49 11.20 14.97
CA PHE A 161 9.77 11.80 15.36
C PHE A 161 10.47 12.51 14.20
N VAL A 162 10.40 11.95 12.99
CA VAL A 162 11.00 12.59 11.82
C VAL A 162 10.21 13.82 11.41
N ALA A 163 8.86 13.80 11.52
CA ALA A 163 8.02 14.97 11.25
C ALA A 163 8.39 16.17 12.12
N LEU A 164 8.69 15.97 13.42
CA LEU A 164 9.10 17.04 14.34
C LEU A 164 10.36 17.80 13.91
N LYS A 165 11.24 17.18 13.13
CA LYS A 165 12.49 17.78 12.65
C LYS A 165 12.37 18.44 11.27
N GLN A 166 11.21 18.36 10.61
CA GLN A 166 11.06 18.94 9.28
C GLN A 166 10.87 20.45 9.34
N THR A 167 11.60 21.16 8.49
CA THR A 167 11.45 22.61 8.28
C THR A 167 10.54 22.94 7.09
N ASP A 168 10.37 22.01 6.16
CA ASP A 168 9.45 22.11 5.04
C ASP A 168 8.08 21.52 5.42
N LEU A 169 7.03 22.33 5.32
CA LEU A 169 5.65 21.92 5.66
C LEU A 169 5.17 20.73 4.84
N ARG A 170 5.51 20.62 3.55
CA ARG A 170 5.11 19.50 2.70
C ARG A 170 5.76 18.19 3.16
N ARG A 171 7.04 18.24 3.53
CA ARG A 171 7.72 17.07 4.11
C ARG A 171 7.20 16.73 5.50
N LEU A 172 6.84 17.73 6.32
CA LEU A 172 6.20 17.52 7.62
C LEU A 172 4.89 16.75 7.45
N PHE A 173 4.02 17.20 6.55
CA PHE A 173 2.77 16.49 6.26
C PHE A 173 2.99 15.07 5.73
N ALA A 174 3.99 14.86 4.87
CA ALA A 174 4.32 13.54 4.36
C ALA A 174 4.78 12.57 5.47
N TYR A 175 5.66 13.00 6.38
CA TYR A 175 6.08 12.17 7.50
C TYR A 175 4.98 11.97 8.54
N SER A 176 4.15 12.97 8.79
CA SER A 176 2.94 12.83 9.59
C SER A 176 2.00 11.77 9.01
N SER A 177 1.81 11.78 7.68
CA SER A 177 1.02 10.78 6.97
C SER A 177 1.57 9.37 7.11
N ILE A 178 2.90 9.18 7.07
CA ILE A 178 3.53 7.88 7.32
C ILE A 178 3.15 7.35 8.71
N SER A 179 3.18 8.21 9.73
CA SER A 179 2.70 7.85 11.08
C SER A 179 1.23 7.44 11.07
N HIS A 180 0.37 8.19 10.38
CA HIS A 180 -1.06 7.90 10.27
C HIS A 180 -1.34 6.59 9.54
N PHE A 181 -0.61 6.28 8.47
CA PHE A 181 -0.71 4.97 7.80
C PHE A 181 -0.30 3.81 8.71
N GLY A 182 0.63 4.03 9.63
CA GLY A 182 0.94 3.07 10.68
C GLY A 182 -0.27 2.74 11.55
N PHE A 183 -1.04 3.75 12.01
CA PHE A 183 -2.29 3.52 12.77
C PHE A 183 -3.34 2.79 11.93
N ILE A 184 -3.49 3.12 10.65
CA ILE A 184 -4.44 2.46 9.76
C ILE A 184 -4.06 0.98 9.59
N ALA A 185 -2.80 0.68 9.29
CA ALA A 185 -2.31 -0.68 9.13
C ALA A 185 -2.44 -1.50 10.43
N LEU A 186 -2.14 -0.89 11.59
CA LEU A 186 -2.36 -1.49 12.90
C LEU A 186 -3.82 -1.90 13.07
N GLY A 187 -4.77 -0.98 12.79
CA GLY A 187 -6.20 -1.24 12.91
C GLY A 187 -6.70 -2.34 11.97
N ILE A 188 -6.11 -2.45 10.76
CA ILE A 188 -6.44 -3.50 9.78
C ILE A 188 -6.02 -4.89 10.30
N PHE A 189 -4.80 -5.02 10.85
CA PHE A 189 -4.21 -6.32 11.21
C PHE A 189 -4.37 -6.72 12.68
N VAL A 190 -5.07 -5.93 13.50
CA VAL A 190 -5.37 -6.31 14.89
C VAL A 190 -6.54 -7.29 15.01
N PHE A 191 -7.27 -7.53 13.93
CA PHE A 191 -8.39 -8.47 13.83
C PHE A 191 -9.49 -8.27 14.90
N THR A 192 -9.76 -7.02 15.26
CA THR A 192 -10.90 -6.66 16.13
C THR A 192 -11.90 -5.82 15.34
N SER A 193 -13.19 -5.93 15.66
CA SER A 193 -14.23 -5.11 15.03
C SER A 193 -13.98 -3.60 15.22
N ALA A 194 -13.52 -3.21 16.40
CA ALA A 194 -13.15 -1.83 16.68
C ALA A 194 -11.94 -1.36 15.85
N GLY A 195 -10.92 -2.21 15.67
CA GLY A 195 -9.76 -1.93 14.84
C GLY A 195 -10.14 -1.74 13.37
N HIS A 196 -10.94 -2.65 12.81
CA HIS A 196 -11.42 -2.56 11.44
C HIS A 196 -12.26 -1.31 11.20
N THR A 197 -13.26 -1.06 12.05
CA THR A 197 -14.11 0.14 11.93
C THR A 197 -13.26 1.41 12.11
N GLY A 198 -12.37 1.43 13.10
CA GLY A 198 -11.47 2.55 13.35
C GLY A 198 -10.55 2.84 12.17
N SER A 199 -9.95 1.81 11.54
CA SER A 199 -9.09 1.99 10.38
C SER A 199 -9.84 2.55 9.18
N MET A 200 -11.07 2.08 8.91
CA MET A 200 -11.91 2.61 7.82
C MET A 200 -12.28 4.07 8.02
N VAL A 201 -12.73 4.44 9.23
CA VAL A 201 -13.02 5.83 9.58
C VAL A 201 -11.76 6.69 9.47
N TYR A 202 -10.64 6.17 9.94
CA TYR A 202 -9.36 6.88 9.90
C TYR A 202 -8.85 7.10 8.48
N MET A 203 -9.05 6.15 7.57
CA MET A 203 -8.74 6.32 6.14
C MET A 203 -9.48 7.52 5.54
N VAL A 204 -10.76 7.70 5.89
CA VAL A 204 -11.56 8.84 5.42
C VAL A 204 -11.12 10.13 6.11
N ALA A 205 -10.92 10.12 7.41
CA ALA A 205 -10.53 11.30 8.19
C ALA A 205 -9.13 11.83 7.85
N HIS A 206 -8.22 10.95 7.41
CA HIS A 206 -6.87 11.33 6.99
C HIS A 206 -6.83 11.92 5.57
N GLY A 207 -7.81 11.63 4.68
CA GLY A 207 -7.90 12.17 3.31
C GLY A 207 -8.48 13.55 3.30
#